data_2e805aeac417a97805ce0fa8696550ea
#
_entry.id   2e805aeac417a97805ce0fa8696550ea
#
_cell.length_a   1.000
_cell.length_b   1.000
_cell.length_c   1.000
_cell.angle_alpha   90.00
_cell.angle_beta   90.00
_cell.angle_gamma   90.00
#
_symmetry.space_group_name_H-M   'P 1'
#
loop_
_entity.id
_entity.type
_entity.pdbx_description
1 polymer ?
#
loop_
_entity_poly.entity_id
_entity_poly.type
_entity_poly.pdbx_seq_one_letter_code
_entity_poly.pdbx_strand_id
1 'polypeptide(L)'
;YGETPFARTPVMYEPGIIILFSGHKIGYINERTFRYDTNEYLLLTVPLPFECETFATPEVPLAGIRLNVDILQLQELLMDIGEDEQFQPSMASSGINSAVLSEEILCAAERLLDVMERPLDARILGKQIIREIIYHVLLGPGGGALLALVSRQTHFSLISRVLKHIESQYTENLSVDRLAAEANMSVSAFHHNFKAVTSTSPLQYLKNYRLHKARMLMIHDGMKASAAAMRVGYE
;
A
#
# COMPACT_ATOMS: atom_id res chain seq x y z
N TYR A 1 7.53 -12.86 -9.55
CA TYR A 1 8.77 -13.60 -9.70
C TYR A 1 9.75 -12.86 -10.60
N GLY A 2 11.03 -12.82 -10.25
CA GLY A 2 12.09 -12.21 -11.05
C GLY A 2 13.48 -12.69 -10.62
N GLU A 3 14.34 -12.97 -11.60
CA GLU A 3 15.71 -13.49 -11.38
C GLU A 3 16.78 -12.41 -11.57
N THR A 4 16.37 -11.21 -11.96
CA THR A 4 17.30 -10.11 -12.24
C THR A 4 17.07 -8.95 -11.28
N PRO A 5 18.13 -8.26 -10.84
CA PRO A 5 17.99 -7.07 -10.03
C PRO A 5 17.37 -5.94 -10.85
N PHE A 6 16.59 -5.10 -10.18
CA PHE A 6 16.08 -3.85 -10.74
C PHE A 6 16.67 -2.69 -9.98
N ALA A 7 17.33 -1.79 -10.71
CA ALA A 7 17.84 -0.55 -10.15
C ALA A 7 16.68 0.31 -9.59
N ARG A 8 17.03 1.20 -8.68
CA ARG A 8 16.11 2.14 -8.06
C ARG A 8 15.22 2.83 -9.09
N THR A 9 13.93 2.58 -9.01
CA THR A 9 12.93 2.94 -10.02
C THR A 9 11.66 3.43 -9.34
N PRO A 10 11.04 4.54 -9.81
CA PRO A 10 9.74 4.99 -9.31
C PRO A 10 8.66 3.93 -9.51
N VAL A 11 7.93 3.64 -8.44
CA VAL A 11 6.79 2.71 -8.41
C VAL A 11 5.59 3.37 -7.74
N MET A 12 4.43 2.83 -8.00
CA MET A 12 3.20 3.15 -7.30
C MET A 12 2.65 1.86 -6.72
N TYR A 13 2.59 1.76 -5.41
CA TYR A 13 1.98 0.62 -4.75
C TYR A 13 0.59 0.99 -4.25
N GLU A 14 -0.37 0.16 -4.65
CA GLU A 14 -1.74 0.21 -4.15
C GLU A 14 -1.82 -0.44 -2.76
N PRO A 15 -2.86 -0.15 -1.96
CA PRO A 15 -3.08 -0.77 -0.67
C PRO A 15 -3.05 -2.30 -0.76
N GLY A 16 -2.41 -2.94 0.21
CA GLY A 16 -2.28 -4.39 0.24
C GLY A 16 -1.18 -4.87 1.17
N ILE A 17 -1.06 -6.18 1.27
CA ILE A 17 -0.04 -6.89 2.04
C ILE A 17 0.93 -7.53 1.03
N ILE A 18 2.22 -7.31 1.21
CA ILE A 18 3.28 -7.92 0.39
C ILE A 18 4.09 -8.85 1.28
N ILE A 19 4.19 -10.11 0.87
CA ILE A 19 4.97 -11.15 1.53
C ILE A 19 6.00 -11.64 0.52
N LEU A 20 7.28 -11.65 0.92
CA LEU A 20 8.36 -12.20 0.11
C LEU A 20 8.77 -13.56 0.65
N PHE A 21 8.96 -14.53 -0.25
CA PHE A 21 9.46 -15.86 0.04
C PHE A 21 10.94 -16.00 -0.30
N SER A 22 11.48 -15.13 -1.16
CA SER A 22 12.88 -15.09 -1.57
C SER A 22 13.25 -13.71 -2.09
N GLY A 23 14.53 -13.36 -2.01
CA GLY A 23 15.04 -12.06 -2.39
C GLY A 23 14.70 -10.97 -1.38
N HIS A 24 15.01 -9.73 -1.72
CA HIS A 24 14.60 -8.56 -0.93
C HIS A 24 14.46 -7.31 -1.79
N LYS A 25 13.78 -6.31 -1.24
CA LYS A 25 13.61 -5.00 -1.86
C LYS A 25 13.91 -3.90 -0.86
N ILE A 26 14.33 -2.75 -1.39
CA ILE A 26 14.51 -1.52 -0.61
C ILE A 26 13.60 -0.45 -1.20
N GLY A 27 12.73 0.10 -0.37
CA GLY A 27 11.89 1.24 -0.71
C GLY A 27 12.48 2.55 -0.19
N TYR A 28 12.31 3.62 -0.97
CA TYR A 28 12.83 4.95 -0.68
C TYR A 28 11.67 5.96 -0.77
N ILE A 29 11.32 6.57 0.37
CA ILE A 29 10.32 7.64 0.45
C ILE A 29 10.99 8.87 1.06
N ASN A 30 11.35 9.84 0.23
CA ASN A 30 12.17 11.00 0.63
C ASN A 30 13.48 10.53 1.31
N GLU A 31 13.68 10.91 2.59
CA GLU A 31 14.86 10.53 3.39
C GLU A 31 14.67 9.19 4.12
N ARG A 32 13.49 8.59 4.06
CA ARG A 32 13.20 7.31 4.70
C ARG A 32 13.52 6.17 3.74
N THR A 33 14.26 5.20 4.26
CA THR A 33 14.56 3.94 3.59
C THR A 33 13.94 2.81 4.41
N PHE A 34 13.28 1.87 3.75
CA PHE A 34 12.77 0.67 4.38
C PHE A 34 13.12 -0.54 3.54
N ARG A 35 13.63 -1.56 4.20
CA ARG A 35 13.91 -2.86 3.61
C ARG A 35 12.79 -3.82 3.97
N TYR A 36 12.40 -4.66 3.05
CA TYR A 36 11.53 -5.79 3.33
C TYR A 36 12.05 -7.03 2.61
N ASP A 37 12.03 -8.15 3.31
CA ASP A 37 12.57 -9.44 2.90
C ASP A 37 11.69 -10.60 3.41
N THR A 38 12.24 -11.79 3.47
CA THR A 38 11.52 -13.03 3.85
C THR A 38 11.10 -13.09 5.32
N ASN A 39 11.60 -12.19 6.17
CA ASN A 39 11.28 -12.17 7.61
C ASN A 39 10.20 -11.15 7.96
N GLU A 40 9.77 -10.37 6.98
CA GLU A 40 8.82 -9.29 7.19
C GLU A 40 7.75 -9.26 6.10
N TYR A 41 6.55 -8.85 6.46
CA TYR A 41 5.57 -8.44 5.49
C TYR A 41 5.49 -6.90 5.43
N LEU A 42 5.20 -6.37 4.24
CA LEU A 42 4.95 -4.96 4.03
C LEU A 42 3.45 -4.73 3.91
N LEU A 43 2.90 -3.88 4.78
CA LEU A 43 1.51 -3.46 4.74
C LEU A 43 1.42 -2.03 4.22
N LEU A 44 0.67 -1.84 3.13
CA LEU A 44 0.29 -0.54 2.60
C LEU A 44 -1.21 -0.34 2.80
N THR A 45 -1.58 0.80 3.35
CA THR A 45 -2.98 1.13 3.62
C THR A 45 -3.48 2.32 2.81
N VAL A 46 -2.58 2.98 2.10
CA VAL A 46 -2.89 4.04 1.13
C VAL A 46 -2.02 3.84 -0.12
N PRO A 47 -2.46 4.31 -1.30
CA PRO A 47 -1.61 4.34 -2.47
C PRO A 47 -0.39 5.23 -2.24
N LEU A 48 0.81 4.70 -2.49
CA LEU A 48 2.05 5.44 -2.26
C LEU A 48 2.97 5.41 -3.48
N PRO A 49 3.29 6.59 -4.04
CA PRO A 49 4.38 6.75 -4.99
C PRO A 49 5.71 6.82 -4.25
N PHE A 50 6.63 5.89 -4.53
CA PHE A 50 7.98 5.88 -3.97
C PHE A 50 8.95 5.24 -4.97
N GLU A 51 10.24 5.23 -4.65
CA GLU A 51 11.21 4.52 -5.45
C GLU A 51 11.54 3.17 -4.81
N CYS A 52 11.73 2.15 -5.63
CA CYS A 52 12.00 0.81 -5.16
C CYS A 52 13.17 0.20 -5.93
N GLU A 53 14.05 -0.44 -5.21
CA GLU A 53 15.15 -1.23 -5.74
C GLU A 53 14.92 -2.70 -5.40
N THR A 54 15.18 -3.57 -6.37
CA THR A 54 14.97 -5.02 -6.23
C THR A 54 16.30 -5.73 -6.31
N PHE A 55 16.56 -6.59 -5.34
CA PHE A 55 17.76 -7.42 -5.27
C PHE A 55 17.35 -8.88 -5.51
N ALA A 56 17.77 -9.40 -6.65
CA ALA A 56 17.50 -10.78 -7.06
C ALA A 56 18.68 -11.30 -7.88
N THR A 57 18.94 -12.59 -7.80
CA THR A 57 19.86 -13.33 -8.66
C THR A 57 19.19 -14.64 -9.09
N PRO A 58 19.72 -15.38 -10.07
CA PRO A 58 19.19 -16.71 -10.42
C PRO A 58 19.19 -17.68 -9.24
N GLU A 59 20.17 -17.57 -8.32
CA GLU A 59 20.29 -18.43 -7.12
C GLU A 59 19.35 -17.98 -5.99
N VAL A 60 19.05 -16.67 -5.93
CA VAL A 60 18.15 -16.07 -4.95
C VAL A 60 17.17 -15.16 -5.69
N PRO A 61 16.19 -15.72 -6.40
CA PRO A 61 15.22 -14.92 -7.16
C PRO A 61 14.31 -14.14 -6.22
N LEU A 62 13.78 -13.03 -6.72
CA LEU A 62 12.67 -12.38 -6.02
C LEU A 62 11.40 -13.20 -6.23
N ALA A 63 10.84 -13.73 -5.16
CA ALA A 63 9.56 -14.43 -5.17
C ALA A 63 8.68 -13.89 -4.04
N GLY A 64 7.41 -13.65 -4.34
CA GLY A 64 6.49 -13.16 -3.34
C GLY A 64 5.08 -13.02 -3.89
N ILE A 65 4.15 -12.73 -2.97
CA ILE A 65 2.75 -12.46 -3.27
C ILE A 65 2.37 -11.05 -2.83
N ARG A 66 1.39 -10.51 -3.51
CA ARG A 66 0.71 -9.28 -3.08
C ARG A 66 -0.78 -9.57 -2.95
N LEU A 67 -1.30 -9.31 -1.77
CA LEU A 67 -2.71 -9.50 -1.43
C LEU A 67 -3.40 -8.14 -1.34
N ASN A 68 -4.54 -8.00 -2.00
CA ASN A 68 -5.39 -6.83 -1.83
C ASN A 68 -6.21 -6.97 -0.56
N VAL A 69 -6.33 -5.89 0.21
CA VAL A 69 -7.20 -5.85 1.38
C VAL A 69 -8.58 -5.35 0.94
N ASP A 70 -9.56 -6.25 0.96
CA ASP A 70 -10.96 -5.90 0.73
C ASP A 70 -11.56 -5.28 2.00
N ILE A 71 -12.02 -4.03 1.89
CA ILE A 71 -12.59 -3.28 3.03
C ILE A 71 -13.84 -3.95 3.58
N LEU A 72 -14.70 -4.53 2.73
CA LEU A 72 -15.91 -5.22 3.17
C LEU A 72 -15.54 -6.48 3.96
N GLN A 73 -14.62 -7.28 3.45
CA GLN A 73 -14.12 -8.46 4.13
C GLN A 73 -13.46 -8.11 5.47
N LEU A 74 -12.71 -7.00 5.53
CA LEU A 74 -12.13 -6.53 6.79
C LEU A 74 -13.19 -6.08 7.79
N GLN A 75 -14.26 -5.41 7.34
CA GLN A 75 -15.38 -5.02 8.20
C GLN A 75 -16.13 -6.24 8.74
N GLU A 76 -16.41 -7.24 7.91
CA GLU A 76 -17.02 -8.52 8.33
C GLU A 76 -16.15 -9.22 9.39
N LEU A 77 -14.83 -9.27 9.16
CA LEU A 77 -13.89 -9.86 10.10
C LEU A 77 -13.90 -9.16 11.47
N LEU A 78 -13.96 -7.82 11.46
CA LEU A 78 -14.06 -7.05 12.71
C LEU A 78 -15.39 -7.26 13.44
N MET A 79 -16.50 -7.44 12.72
CA MET A 79 -17.79 -7.80 13.32
C MET A 79 -17.73 -9.18 13.97
N ASP A 80 -17.05 -10.15 13.36
CA ASP A 80 -16.90 -11.49 13.92
C ASP A 80 -15.98 -11.52 15.17
N ILE A 81 -14.97 -10.65 15.23
CA ILE A 81 -14.11 -10.49 16.43
C ILE A 81 -14.92 -9.86 17.57
N GLY A 82 -15.83 -8.92 17.26
CA GLY A 82 -16.66 -8.25 18.25
C GLY A 82 -15.85 -7.39 19.24
N GLU A 83 -16.34 -7.34 20.48
CA GLU A 83 -15.71 -6.61 21.59
C GLU A 83 -14.79 -7.53 22.42
N ASP A 84 -13.87 -8.24 21.77
CA ASP A 84 -12.89 -9.07 22.47
C ASP A 84 -11.86 -8.19 23.19
N GLU A 85 -11.75 -8.33 24.52
CA GLU A 85 -10.82 -7.55 25.33
C GLU A 85 -9.33 -7.78 24.97
N GLN A 86 -9.03 -8.91 24.34
CA GLN A 86 -7.67 -9.24 23.89
C GLN A 86 -7.32 -8.53 22.57
N PHE A 87 -8.33 -8.03 21.86
CA PHE A 87 -8.13 -7.31 20.61
C PHE A 87 -7.90 -5.81 20.84
N GLN A 88 -6.64 -5.43 21.10
CA GLN A 88 -6.23 -4.04 21.32
C GLN A 88 -5.08 -3.65 20.38
N PRO A 89 -5.33 -3.51 19.07
CA PRO A 89 -4.29 -3.13 18.12
C PRO A 89 -3.84 -1.68 18.37
N SER A 90 -2.53 -1.47 18.31
CA SER A 90 -1.98 -0.12 18.47
C SER A 90 -2.37 0.75 17.27
N MET A 91 -2.73 2.01 17.50
CA MET A 91 -3.11 2.93 16.42
C MET A 91 -1.93 3.23 15.51
N ALA A 92 -2.09 2.97 14.21
CA ALA A 92 -1.09 3.31 13.21
C ALA A 92 -1.22 4.77 12.76
N SER A 93 -0.09 5.40 12.55
CA SER A 93 0.00 6.77 12.00
C SER A 93 0.53 6.82 10.57
N SER A 94 1.07 5.71 10.04
CA SER A 94 1.70 5.65 8.72
C SER A 94 0.93 4.77 7.75
N GLY A 95 0.85 5.19 6.49
CA GLY A 95 0.25 4.42 5.39
C GLY A 95 1.12 3.28 4.86
N ILE A 96 2.37 3.16 5.35
CA ILE A 96 3.28 2.05 5.05
C ILE A 96 3.91 1.55 6.35
N ASN A 97 3.84 0.24 6.58
CA ASN A 97 4.35 -0.41 7.78
C ASN A 97 5.02 -1.72 7.38
N SER A 98 6.18 -2.00 7.96
CA SER A 98 6.82 -3.31 7.91
C SER A 98 6.65 -3.96 9.28
N ALA A 99 6.37 -5.26 9.28
CA ALA A 99 6.22 -6.04 10.50
C ALA A 99 6.75 -7.45 10.30
N VAL A 100 7.16 -8.08 11.41
CA VAL A 100 7.69 -9.44 11.40
C VAL A 100 6.64 -10.40 10.85
N LEU A 101 7.06 -11.25 9.91
CA LEU A 101 6.24 -12.33 9.35
C LEU A 101 6.12 -13.45 10.38
N SER A 102 4.92 -13.63 10.93
CA SER A 102 4.68 -14.75 11.86
C SER A 102 4.57 -16.08 11.13
N GLU A 103 4.75 -17.16 11.86
CA GLU A 103 4.64 -18.52 11.31
C GLU A 103 3.24 -18.80 10.76
N GLU A 104 2.20 -18.28 11.42
CA GLU A 104 0.80 -18.43 10.98
C GLU A 104 0.57 -17.75 9.64
N ILE A 105 1.09 -16.52 9.46
CA ILE A 105 0.97 -15.79 8.18
C ILE A 105 1.74 -16.52 7.08
N LEU A 106 2.95 -17.01 7.39
CA LEU A 106 3.78 -17.74 6.43
C LEU A 106 3.08 -19.03 5.99
N CYS A 107 2.63 -19.88 6.93
CA CYS A 107 1.91 -21.11 6.62
C CYS A 107 0.62 -20.86 5.80
N ALA A 108 -0.13 -19.80 6.12
CA ALA A 108 -1.31 -19.45 5.34
C ALA A 108 -0.94 -18.97 3.93
N ALA A 109 0.16 -18.21 3.78
CA ALA A 109 0.63 -17.76 2.48
C ALA A 109 1.14 -18.92 1.59
N GLU A 110 1.84 -19.89 2.15
CA GLU A 110 2.25 -21.12 1.45
C GLU A 110 1.04 -21.94 0.99
N ARG A 111 0.05 -22.16 1.85
CA ARG A 111 -1.21 -22.82 1.46
C ARG A 111 -1.96 -22.06 0.37
N LEU A 112 -1.90 -20.71 0.38
CA LEU A 112 -2.49 -19.91 -0.69
C LEU A 112 -1.83 -20.21 -2.03
N LEU A 113 -0.50 -20.31 -2.07
CA LEU A 113 0.23 -20.70 -3.29
C LEU A 113 -0.18 -22.08 -3.78
N ASP A 114 -0.24 -23.07 -2.88
CA ASP A 114 -0.62 -24.45 -3.22
C ASP A 114 -2.03 -24.55 -3.85
N VAL A 115 -3.00 -23.81 -3.29
CA VAL A 115 -4.37 -23.84 -3.83
C VAL A 115 -4.49 -23.08 -5.15
N MET A 116 -3.62 -22.09 -5.41
CA MET A 116 -3.62 -21.34 -6.67
C MET A 116 -3.26 -22.19 -7.89
N GLU A 117 -2.56 -23.31 -7.73
CA GLU A 117 -2.26 -24.26 -8.81
C GLU A 117 -3.53 -24.98 -9.32
N ARG A 118 -4.59 -25.01 -8.52
CA ARG A 118 -5.84 -25.71 -8.83
C ARG A 118 -7.00 -24.71 -8.93
N PRO A 119 -7.54 -24.43 -10.11
CA PRO A 119 -8.54 -23.37 -10.34
C PRO A 119 -9.79 -23.46 -9.46
N LEU A 120 -10.27 -24.67 -9.16
CA LEU A 120 -11.42 -24.87 -8.26
C LEU A 120 -11.07 -24.51 -6.81
N ASP A 121 -9.93 -24.99 -6.32
CA ASP A 121 -9.48 -24.73 -4.96
C ASP A 121 -9.16 -23.24 -4.77
N ALA A 122 -8.50 -22.61 -5.74
CA ALA A 122 -8.24 -21.16 -5.72
C ALA A 122 -9.55 -20.36 -5.57
N ARG A 123 -10.59 -20.76 -6.31
CA ARG A 123 -11.90 -20.08 -6.26
C ARG A 123 -12.63 -20.29 -4.92
N ILE A 124 -12.53 -21.47 -4.32
CA ILE A 124 -13.26 -21.83 -3.09
C ILE A 124 -12.46 -21.45 -1.83
N LEU A 125 -11.19 -21.83 -1.78
CA LEU A 125 -10.35 -21.69 -0.59
C LEU A 125 -9.56 -20.39 -0.55
N GLY A 126 -9.20 -19.83 -1.72
CA GLY A 126 -8.32 -18.66 -1.81
C GLY A 126 -8.81 -17.48 -0.98
N LYS A 127 -10.11 -17.14 -1.06
CA LYS A 127 -10.68 -16.05 -0.27
C LYS A 127 -10.65 -16.31 1.24
N GLN A 128 -10.82 -17.55 1.65
CA GLN A 128 -10.80 -17.93 3.06
C GLN A 128 -9.38 -17.83 3.62
N ILE A 129 -8.38 -18.29 2.86
CA ILE A 129 -6.97 -18.19 3.26
C ILE A 129 -6.52 -16.72 3.28
N ILE A 130 -6.93 -15.90 2.33
CA ILE A 130 -6.66 -14.45 2.37
C ILE A 130 -7.28 -13.82 3.62
N ARG A 131 -8.51 -14.20 3.99
CA ARG A 131 -9.16 -13.75 5.21
C ARG A 131 -8.38 -14.16 6.46
N GLU A 132 -7.85 -15.37 6.51
CA GLU A 132 -6.98 -15.88 7.58
C GLU A 132 -5.70 -15.04 7.70
N ILE A 133 -5.02 -14.75 6.57
CA ILE A 133 -3.84 -13.87 6.56
C ILE A 133 -4.20 -12.48 7.11
N ILE A 134 -5.30 -11.87 6.66
CA ILE A 134 -5.75 -10.57 7.15
C ILE A 134 -6.03 -10.62 8.66
N TYR A 135 -6.62 -11.69 9.16
CA TYR A 135 -6.87 -11.91 10.59
C TYR A 135 -5.58 -11.92 11.40
N HIS A 136 -4.56 -12.68 10.97
CA HIS A 136 -3.27 -12.71 11.66
C HIS A 136 -2.52 -11.37 11.59
N VAL A 137 -2.60 -10.65 10.47
CA VAL A 137 -2.07 -9.28 10.37
C VAL A 137 -2.81 -8.33 11.31
N LEU A 138 -4.12 -8.50 11.47
CA LEU A 138 -4.96 -7.68 12.34
C LEU A 138 -4.64 -7.89 13.82
N LEU A 139 -4.33 -9.12 14.24
CA LEU A 139 -3.89 -9.44 15.60
C LEU A 139 -2.43 -9.06 15.86
N GLY A 140 -1.63 -8.90 14.82
CA GLY A 140 -0.22 -8.56 14.90
C GLY A 140 0.06 -7.05 14.89
N PRO A 141 1.34 -6.66 14.74
CA PRO A 141 1.76 -5.26 14.71
C PRO A 141 1.12 -4.42 13.59
N GLY A 142 0.62 -5.07 12.52
CA GLY A 142 -0.09 -4.40 11.41
C GLY A 142 -1.55 -4.05 11.70
N GLY A 143 -2.10 -4.55 12.80
CA GLY A 143 -3.54 -4.42 13.10
C GLY A 143 -4.06 -3.00 13.14
N GLY A 144 -3.33 -2.10 13.77
CA GLY A 144 -3.71 -0.68 13.84
C GLY A 144 -3.80 -0.01 12.47
N ALA A 145 -2.94 -0.41 11.52
CA ALA A 145 -2.97 0.11 10.16
C ALA A 145 -4.19 -0.41 9.39
N LEU A 146 -4.56 -1.68 9.56
CA LEU A 146 -5.79 -2.24 8.99
C LEU A 146 -7.05 -1.61 9.59
N LEU A 147 -7.09 -1.40 10.91
CA LEU A 147 -8.21 -0.70 11.56
C LEU A 147 -8.39 0.72 11.03
N ALA A 148 -7.29 1.42 10.76
CA ALA A 148 -7.34 2.77 10.22
C ALA A 148 -8.07 2.85 8.85
N LEU A 149 -8.07 1.76 8.06
CA LEU A 149 -8.80 1.67 6.78
C LEU A 149 -10.32 1.73 6.95
N VAL A 150 -10.86 1.20 8.04
CA VAL A 150 -12.31 1.10 8.29
C VAL A 150 -12.83 2.15 9.27
N SER A 151 -11.95 2.80 10.02
CA SER A 151 -12.31 3.83 10.99
C SER A 151 -12.69 5.14 10.28
N ARG A 152 -13.95 5.59 10.43
CA ARG A 152 -14.51 6.71 9.66
C ARG A 152 -14.10 8.12 10.12
N GLN A 153 -13.57 8.28 11.34
CA GLN A 153 -13.33 9.59 11.95
C GLN A 153 -11.88 9.82 12.39
N THR A 154 -10.95 8.99 11.96
CA THR A 154 -9.53 9.19 12.25
C THR A 154 -8.90 10.16 11.25
N HIS A 155 -7.86 10.87 11.65
CA HIS A 155 -7.06 11.69 10.72
C HIS A 155 -6.59 10.85 9.53
N PHE A 156 -6.29 9.57 9.74
CA PHE A 156 -5.91 8.64 8.70
C PHE A 156 -7.02 8.48 7.64
N SER A 157 -8.27 8.24 8.06
CA SER A 157 -9.39 8.04 7.13
C SER A 157 -9.74 9.32 6.35
N LEU A 158 -9.59 10.48 6.99
CA LEU A 158 -9.77 11.77 6.32
C LEU A 158 -8.70 12.00 5.25
N ILE A 159 -7.44 11.71 5.55
CA ILE A 159 -6.35 11.78 4.56
C ILE A 159 -6.54 10.76 3.45
N SER A 160 -6.94 9.51 3.76
CA SER A 160 -7.21 8.48 2.74
C SER A 160 -8.31 8.91 1.76
N ARG A 161 -9.33 9.63 2.22
CA ARG A 161 -10.35 10.21 1.34
C ARG A 161 -9.78 11.28 0.41
N VAL A 162 -8.93 12.17 0.93
CA VAL A 162 -8.25 13.18 0.13
C VAL A 162 -7.32 12.54 -0.90
N LEU A 163 -6.63 11.47 -0.56
CA LEU A 163 -5.79 10.73 -1.50
C LEU A 163 -6.61 10.17 -2.68
N LYS A 164 -7.78 9.59 -2.42
CA LYS A 164 -8.72 9.15 -3.48
C LYS A 164 -9.19 10.31 -4.36
N HIS A 165 -9.42 11.49 -3.77
CA HIS A 165 -9.74 12.69 -4.54
C HIS A 165 -8.56 13.10 -5.44
N ILE A 166 -7.34 13.15 -4.90
CA ILE A 166 -6.14 13.44 -5.69
C ILE A 166 -6.02 12.44 -6.84
N GLU A 167 -6.23 11.15 -6.61
CA GLU A 167 -6.16 10.11 -7.64
C GLU A 167 -7.21 10.26 -8.74
N SER A 168 -8.41 10.72 -8.39
CA SER A 168 -9.49 10.91 -9.37
C SER A 168 -9.36 12.20 -10.16
N GLN A 169 -8.71 13.23 -9.59
CA GLN A 169 -8.62 14.58 -10.17
C GLN A 169 -7.18 15.10 -10.29
N TYR A 170 -6.19 14.22 -10.39
CA TYR A 170 -4.78 14.61 -10.43
C TYR A 170 -4.39 15.53 -11.60
N THR A 171 -5.18 15.57 -12.67
CA THR A 171 -4.95 16.47 -13.81
C THR A 171 -5.36 17.91 -13.52
N GLU A 172 -6.23 18.12 -12.50
CA GLU A 172 -6.77 19.42 -12.15
C GLU A 172 -5.82 20.23 -11.26
N ASN A 173 -6.06 21.55 -11.17
CA ASN A 173 -5.33 22.41 -10.26
C ASN A 173 -5.85 22.24 -8.82
N LEU A 174 -5.22 21.34 -8.07
CA LEU A 174 -5.58 21.05 -6.67
C LEU A 174 -4.79 21.94 -5.72
N SER A 175 -5.48 22.87 -5.04
CA SER A 175 -4.86 23.71 -4.00
C SER A 175 -4.85 22.99 -2.65
N VAL A 176 -3.80 23.25 -1.86
CA VAL A 176 -3.68 22.68 -0.51
C VAL A 176 -4.81 23.14 0.40
N ASP A 177 -5.25 24.39 0.27
CA ASP A 177 -6.37 24.93 1.06
C ASP A 177 -7.66 24.14 0.81
N ARG A 178 -7.97 23.81 -0.44
CA ARG A 178 -9.14 23.03 -0.81
C ARG A 178 -9.07 21.60 -0.26
N LEU A 179 -7.90 20.96 -0.37
CA LEU A 179 -7.67 19.61 0.17
C LEU A 179 -7.76 19.59 1.70
N ALA A 180 -7.25 20.62 2.38
CA ALA A 180 -7.35 20.76 3.84
C ALA A 180 -8.81 20.94 4.28
N ALA A 181 -9.57 21.79 3.58
CA ALA A 181 -10.99 21.99 3.84
C ALA A 181 -11.79 20.68 3.67
N GLU A 182 -11.51 19.89 2.64
CA GLU A 182 -12.14 18.57 2.43
C GLU A 182 -11.84 17.60 3.58
N ALA A 183 -10.63 17.65 4.14
CA ALA A 183 -10.26 16.87 5.31
C ALA A 183 -10.84 17.43 6.63
N ASN A 184 -11.57 18.55 6.61
CA ASN A 184 -12.00 19.29 7.80
C ASN A 184 -10.83 19.67 8.72
N MET A 185 -9.71 20.09 8.16
CA MET A 185 -8.49 20.43 8.88
C MET A 185 -8.03 21.86 8.53
N SER A 186 -7.33 22.51 9.48
CA SER A 186 -6.51 23.66 9.13
C SER A 186 -5.38 23.22 8.20
N VAL A 187 -4.84 24.14 7.39
CA VAL A 187 -3.73 23.85 6.46
C VAL A 187 -2.52 23.24 7.18
N SER A 188 -2.18 23.77 8.37
CA SER A 188 -1.07 23.24 9.18
C SER A 188 -1.33 21.80 9.66
N ALA A 189 -2.53 21.56 10.22
CA ALA A 189 -2.92 20.20 10.65
C ALA A 189 -2.98 19.22 9.47
N PHE A 190 -3.47 19.67 8.32
CA PHE A 190 -3.51 18.87 7.10
C PHE A 190 -2.10 18.47 6.64
N HIS A 191 -1.17 19.43 6.55
CA HIS A 191 0.23 19.12 6.20
C HIS A 191 0.86 18.10 7.15
N HIS A 192 0.65 18.28 8.46
CA HIS A 192 1.18 17.36 9.47
C HIS A 192 0.62 15.95 9.29
N ASN A 193 -0.71 15.81 9.26
CA ASN A 193 -1.37 14.50 9.16
C ASN A 193 -1.12 13.84 7.79
N PHE A 194 -1.12 14.63 6.71
CA PHE A 194 -0.82 14.11 5.37
C PHE A 194 0.60 13.54 5.31
N LYS A 195 1.59 14.26 5.86
CA LYS A 195 2.98 13.77 5.93
C LYS A 195 3.11 12.56 6.85
N ALA A 196 2.39 12.50 7.96
CA ALA A 196 2.37 11.33 8.84
C ALA A 196 1.89 10.07 8.09
N VAL A 197 0.81 10.19 7.30
CA VAL A 197 0.23 9.07 6.55
C VAL A 197 1.06 8.69 5.32
N THR A 198 1.49 9.68 4.51
CA THR A 198 2.11 9.43 3.19
C THR A 198 3.62 9.55 3.18
N SER A 199 4.22 10.01 4.27
CA SER A 199 5.65 10.37 4.39
C SER A 199 6.09 11.49 3.42
N THR A 200 5.15 12.17 2.73
CA THR A 200 5.43 13.27 1.78
C THR A 200 4.52 14.46 2.03
N SER A 201 4.84 15.63 1.48
CA SER A 201 3.91 16.76 1.47
C SER A 201 2.81 16.56 0.41
N PRO A 202 1.62 17.22 0.55
CA PRO A 202 0.54 17.08 -0.41
C PRO A 202 0.93 17.40 -1.87
N LEU A 203 1.67 18.49 -2.08
CA LEU A 203 2.13 18.88 -3.41
C LEU A 203 3.18 17.92 -3.97
N GLN A 204 4.08 17.41 -3.13
CA GLN A 204 5.08 16.43 -3.57
C GLN A 204 4.40 15.09 -3.92
N TYR A 205 3.39 14.67 -3.16
CA TYR A 205 2.59 13.49 -3.48
C TYR A 205 1.91 13.64 -4.86
N LEU A 206 1.20 14.74 -5.10
CA LEU A 206 0.55 15.02 -6.38
C LEU A 206 1.56 15.03 -7.53
N LYS A 207 2.73 15.67 -7.34
CA LYS A 207 3.81 15.67 -8.33
C LYS A 207 4.29 14.25 -8.64
N ASN A 208 4.58 13.45 -7.62
CA ASN A 208 5.05 12.07 -7.79
C ASN A 208 3.99 11.20 -8.47
N TYR A 209 2.72 11.39 -8.11
CA TYR A 209 1.58 10.70 -8.73
C TYR A 209 1.48 11.03 -10.23
N ARG A 210 1.52 12.32 -10.60
CA ARG A 210 1.52 12.78 -12.00
C ARG A 210 2.70 12.19 -12.78
N LEU A 211 3.91 12.24 -12.23
CA LEU A 211 5.11 11.69 -12.87
C LEU A 211 4.98 10.18 -13.09
N HIS A 212 4.44 9.45 -12.13
CA HIS A 212 4.16 8.03 -12.29
C HIS A 212 3.15 7.78 -13.44
N LYS A 213 2.05 8.51 -13.48
CA LYS A 213 1.05 8.40 -14.57
C LYS A 213 1.63 8.78 -15.92
N ALA A 214 2.42 9.84 -16.02
CA ALA A 214 3.11 10.22 -17.26
C ALA A 214 4.05 9.11 -17.74
N ARG A 215 4.81 8.50 -16.83
CA ARG A 215 5.68 7.36 -17.15
C ARG A 215 4.87 6.18 -17.71
N MET A 216 3.72 5.86 -17.12
CA MET A 216 2.86 4.78 -17.61
C MET A 216 2.35 5.06 -19.04
N LEU A 217 1.92 6.30 -19.33
CA LEU A 217 1.51 6.71 -20.67
C LEU A 217 2.66 6.60 -21.69
N MET A 218 3.89 6.93 -21.27
CA MET A 218 5.06 6.79 -22.17
C MET A 218 5.41 5.33 -22.45
N ILE A 219 5.33 4.45 -21.44
CA ILE A 219 5.73 3.03 -21.54
C ILE A 219 4.65 2.21 -22.26
N HIS A 220 3.38 2.35 -21.88
CA HIS A 220 2.30 1.51 -22.39
C HIS A 220 1.67 2.07 -23.68
N ASP A 221 1.50 3.39 -23.73
CA ASP A 221 0.83 4.04 -24.87
C ASP A 221 1.81 4.64 -25.89
N GLY A 222 3.13 4.55 -25.62
CA GLY A 222 4.19 5.08 -26.49
C GLY A 222 4.18 6.61 -26.63
N MET A 223 3.55 7.34 -25.68
CA MET A 223 3.43 8.79 -25.76
C MET A 223 4.79 9.49 -25.64
N LYS A 224 4.96 10.59 -26.36
CA LYS A 224 6.13 11.49 -26.16
C LYS A 224 6.03 12.18 -24.81
N ALA A 225 7.16 12.48 -24.20
CA ALA A 225 7.23 13.08 -22.85
C ALA A 225 6.41 14.37 -22.71
N SER A 226 6.46 15.27 -23.71
CA SER A 226 5.66 16.51 -23.71
C SER A 226 4.15 16.22 -23.72
N ALA A 227 3.69 15.29 -24.55
CA ALA A 227 2.29 14.91 -24.60
C ALA A 227 1.83 14.22 -23.31
N ALA A 228 2.65 13.34 -22.73
CA ALA A 228 2.38 12.71 -21.47
C ALA A 228 2.30 13.75 -20.33
N ALA A 229 3.20 14.74 -20.30
CA ALA A 229 3.18 15.82 -19.32
C ALA A 229 1.87 16.63 -19.39
N MET A 230 1.46 17.06 -20.56
CA MET A 230 0.18 17.76 -20.74
C MET A 230 -1.01 16.88 -20.29
N ARG A 231 -0.99 15.60 -20.61
CA ARG A 231 -2.08 14.67 -20.28
C ARG A 231 -2.25 14.45 -18.77
N VAL A 232 -1.20 14.65 -17.98
CA VAL A 232 -1.24 14.49 -16.52
C VAL A 232 -1.37 15.83 -15.76
N GLY A 233 -1.63 16.94 -16.46
CA GLY A 233 -1.90 18.25 -15.87
C GLY A 233 -0.67 19.14 -15.64
N TYR A 234 0.38 18.98 -16.44
CA TYR A 234 1.44 19.99 -16.61
C TYR A 234 1.14 20.86 -17.83
N GLU A 235 1.40 22.14 -17.69
CA GLU A 235 1.29 23.16 -18.76
C GLU A 235 2.58 23.27 -19.57
#